data_ef071849379f71268b1a01835c53dc59
#
_entry.id   ef071849379f71268b1a01835c53dc59
#
_cell.length_a   1.000
_cell.length_b   1.000
_cell.length_c   1.000
_cell.angle_alpha   90.00
_cell.angle_beta   90.00
_cell.angle_gamma   90.00
#
_symmetry.space_group_name_H-M   'P 1'
#
loop_
_entity.id
_entity.type
_entity.pdbx_description
1 polymer ?
#
loop_
_entity_poly.entity_id
_entity_poly.type
_entity_poly.pdbx_seq_one_letter_code
_entity_poly.pdbx_strand_id
1 'polypeptide(L)'
;GAMLYRYPNYKYEGYHVYTNKPPAGAMRGFGAPQALFVSESQMSMAAKELDIDPIDLRIKNAMVPGDVIPDVATISSCGFIESLQKVAEMTDWKNKRKNLPKGKGIGIGCYSFISGGVFNWFNTQYPFSAAEVRAYADGTAHLFTMAADIGQGSNTVLQQILAEVLGLSMKDIQIFSGDTTMTPKADLGSWGSRVTLMAGNAVVKAAREIREKLFQMVSLRFNLNVIHEMTCKDGKIFPKARPDRFITFGEAVAMYQKANRGEPLIARGSYTPRDRGLVSPAFSFGAQVAEVEVDRETGFVEVKKMTTAHDCGTVLNPMSVDGQLEGSIHMGLGYALCEQVVMKDGKTLNTSFLDYKLPSAVDMPPGESFCIDTYEDEGPLGAKEAGEGLASPTAPAIADAIFHATGFRCQELPITPEKVLKGLEEQEKK
;
A
#
# COMPACT_ATOMS: atom_id res chain seq x y z
N GLY A 1 12.97 -7.60 -1.19
CA GLY A 1 13.70 -7.65 -2.46
C GLY A 1 13.33 -8.84 -3.34
N ALA A 2 13.06 -10.00 -2.76
CA ALA A 2 12.81 -11.24 -3.53
C ALA A 2 11.45 -11.29 -4.27
N MET A 3 10.56 -10.35 -4.05
CA MET A 3 9.19 -10.41 -4.58
C MET A 3 8.94 -9.53 -5.81
N LEU A 4 9.96 -8.90 -6.37
CA LEU A 4 9.85 -8.13 -7.61
C LEU A 4 10.27 -8.95 -8.84
N TYR A 5 11.32 -9.75 -8.69
CA TYR A 5 11.98 -10.42 -9.79
C TYR A 5 12.07 -11.93 -9.58
N ARG A 6 12.08 -12.65 -10.68
CA ARG A 6 12.27 -14.10 -10.70
C ARG A 6 13.74 -14.44 -10.48
N TYR A 7 14.03 -15.10 -9.37
CA TYR A 7 15.33 -15.63 -9.06
C TYR A 7 15.27 -17.15 -9.07
N PRO A 8 16.08 -17.85 -9.90
CA PRO A 8 16.09 -19.31 -9.89
C PRO A 8 16.64 -19.86 -8.57
N ASN A 9 17.51 -19.11 -7.91
CA ASN A 9 18.08 -19.45 -6.62
C ASN A 9 18.19 -18.17 -5.78
N TYR A 10 17.76 -18.25 -4.53
CA TYR A 10 17.83 -17.15 -3.58
C TYR A 10 18.38 -17.63 -2.26
N LYS A 11 19.42 -16.97 -1.76
CA LYS A 11 19.95 -17.17 -0.42
C LYS A 11 20.09 -15.82 0.27
N TYR A 12 19.54 -15.70 1.47
CA TYR A 12 19.70 -14.55 2.32
C TYR A 12 20.29 -14.98 3.66
N GLU A 13 21.36 -14.31 4.08
CA GLU A 13 21.96 -14.45 5.40
C GLU A 13 22.01 -13.10 6.07
N GLY A 14 21.32 -12.96 7.21
CA GLY A 14 21.26 -11.72 7.99
C GLY A 14 21.78 -11.95 9.41
N TYR A 15 22.62 -11.04 9.88
CA TYR A 15 23.16 -11.07 11.24
C TYR A 15 22.60 -9.90 12.03
N HIS A 16 21.80 -10.19 13.04
CA HIS A 16 21.27 -9.20 13.95
C HIS A 16 22.20 -9.11 15.17
N VAL A 17 22.82 -7.96 15.33
CA VAL A 17 23.83 -7.74 16.38
C VAL A 17 23.46 -6.58 17.31
N TYR A 18 23.83 -6.67 18.56
CA TYR A 18 23.77 -5.55 19.47
C TYR A 18 24.84 -4.52 19.15
N THR A 19 24.51 -3.24 19.29
CA THR A 19 25.43 -2.13 19.08
C THR A 19 25.30 -1.11 20.21
N ASN A 20 26.27 -0.18 20.32
CA ASN A 20 26.21 0.97 21.23
C ASN A 20 25.38 2.15 20.67
N LYS A 21 24.65 1.92 19.59
CA LYS A 21 23.71 2.90 19.00
C LYS A 21 22.30 2.66 19.52
N PRO A 22 21.39 3.65 19.44
CA PRO A 22 19.98 3.42 19.67
C PRO A 22 19.47 2.22 18.85
N PRO A 23 18.56 1.41 19.39
CA PRO A 23 18.05 0.26 18.66
C PRO A 23 17.30 0.74 17.41
N ALA A 24 17.54 0.06 16.29
CA ALA A 24 16.70 0.21 15.10
C ALA A 24 15.39 -0.55 15.30
N GLY A 25 14.29 0.01 14.81
CA GLY A 25 12.97 -0.58 14.88
C GLY A 25 12.20 -0.49 13.57
N ALA A 26 11.04 -1.10 13.53
CA ALA A 26 10.16 -1.02 12.37
C ALA A 26 9.60 0.40 12.22
N MET A 27 9.65 0.90 11.00
CA MET A 27 8.99 2.11 10.55
C MET A 27 8.22 1.80 9.27
N ARG A 28 7.50 2.74 8.65
CA ARG A 28 6.75 2.55 7.42
C ARG A 28 7.60 1.81 6.37
N GLY A 29 7.14 0.62 5.95
CA GLY A 29 7.86 -0.26 5.02
C GLY A 29 8.71 -1.35 5.68
N PHE A 30 8.83 -1.42 7.01
CA PHE A 30 9.57 -2.41 7.82
C PHE A 30 11.07 -2.48 7.51
N GLY A 31 11.56 -2.90 6.54
CA GLY A 31 12.94 -2.98 6.03
C GLY A 31 12.93 -3.01 4.51
N ALA A 32 11.75 -2.90 3.88
CA ALA A 32 11.65 -2.86 2.44
C ALA A 32 12.38 -1.65 1.82
N PRO A 33 12.33 -0.42 2.38
CA PRO A 33 13.10 0.70 1.83
C PRO A 33 14.60 0.41 1.73
N GLN A 34 15.19 -0.18 2.77
CA GLN A 34 16.61 -0.52 2.79
C GLN A 34 16.95 -1.64 1.80
N ALA A 35 16.14 -2.72 1.81
CA ALA A 35 16.34 -3.85 0.91
C ALA A 35 16.15 -3.46 -0.56
N LEU A 36 15.16 -2.62 -0.85
CA LEU A 36 14.87 -2.17 -2.21
C LEU A 36 15.87 -1.13 -2.70
N PHE A 37 16.41 -0.28 -1.82
CA PHE A 37 17.53 0.59 -2.19
C PHE A 37 18.71 -0.21 -2.72
N VAL A 38 19.07 -1.31 -2.03
CA VAL A 38 20.16 -2.19 -2.47
C VAL A 38 19.81 -2.93 -3.76
N SER A 39 18.68 -3.63 -3.80
CA SER A 39 18.32 -4.47 -4.96
C SER A 39 18.04 -3.67 -6.22
N GLU A 40 17.36 -2.52 -6.11
CA GLU A 40 17.06 -1.65 -7.23
C GLU A 40 18.30 -0.93 -7.77
N SER A 41 19.22 -0.54 -6.88
CA SER A 41 20.53 -0.03 -7.29
C SER A 41 21.33 -1.09 -8.06
N GLN A 42 21.34 -2.35 -7.61
CA GLN A 42 21.98 -3.45 -8.32
C GLN A 42 21.33 -3.74 -9.67
N MET A 43 19.99 -3.67 -9.76
CA MET A 43 19.29 -3.83 -11.05
C MET A 43 19.67 -2.72 -12.04
N SER A 44 19.80 -1.48 -11.59
CA SER A 44 20.27 -0.37 -12.43
C SER A 44 21.74 -0.50 -12.82
N MET A 45 22.60 -1.06 -11.94
CA MET A 45 24.00 -1.39 -12.27
C MET A 45 24.06 -2.48 -13.33
N ALA A 46 23.32 -3.57 -13.15
CA ALA A 46 23.25 -4.67 -14.10
C ALA A 46 22.75 -4.21 -15.48
N ALA A 47 21.73 -3.34 -15.50
CA ALA A 47 21.21 -2.77 -16.75
C ALA A 47 22.31 -2.03 -17.52
N LYS A 48 23.12 -1.23 -16.83
CA LYS A 48 24.25 -0.52 -17.43
C LYS A 48 25.33 -1.46 -17.96
N GLU A 49 25.75 -2.43 -17.16
CA GLU A 49 26.80 -3.38 -17.54
C GLU A 49 26.40 -4.27 -18.72
N LEU A 50 25.11 -4.57 -18.85
CA LEU A 50 24.55 -5.37 -19.93
C LEU A 50 24.14 -4.54 -21.15
N ASP A 51 24.25 -3.22 -21.09
CA ASP A 51 23.77 -2.28 -22.10
C ASP A 51 22.27 -2.50 -22.45
N ILE A 52 21.46 -2.73 -21.41
CA ILE A 52 20.02 -2.92 -21.51
C ILE A 52 19.31 -1.74 -20.83
N ASP A 53 18.22 -1.26 -21.42
CA ASP A 53 17.39 -0.23 -20.76
C ASP A 53 16.94 -0.73 -19.37
N PRO A 54 17.06 0.11 -18.31
CA PRO A 54 16.68 -0.28 -16.94
C PRO A 54 15.24 -0.76 -16.79
N ILE A 55 14.29 -0.20 -17.54
CA ILE A 55 12.90 -0.67 -17.53
C ILE A 55 12.76 -1.99 -18.26
N ASP A 56 13.37 -2.13 -19.44
CA ASP A 56 13.32 -3.36 -20.23
C ASP A 56 13.94 -4.54 -19.47
N LEU A 57 15.04 -4.32 -18.73
CA LEU A 57 15.63 -5.35 -17.86
C LEU A 57 14.67 -5.78 -16.73
N ARG A 58 13.97 -4.83 -16.12
CA ARG A 58 12.98 -5.10 -15.07
C ARG A 58 11.80 -5.88 -15.61
N ILE A 59 11.25 -5.50 -16.75
CA ILE A 59 10.15 -6.22 -17.42
C ILE A 59 10.56 -7.67 -17.74
N LYS A 60 11.77 -7.88 -18.25
CA LYS A 60 12.29 -9.21 -18.57
C LYS A 60 12.32 -10.16 -17.38
N ASN A 61 12.58 -9.64 -16.19
CA ASN A 61 12.72 -10.40 -14.96
C ASN A 61 11.51 -10.31 -14.02
N ALA A 62 10.48 -9.55 -14.38
CA ALA A 62 9.35 -9.25 -13.52
C ALA A 62 8.60 -10.50 -13.07
N MET A 63 8.15 -10.51 -11.81
CA MET A 63 7.14 -11.44 -11.31
C MET A 63 5.82 -11.23 -12.04
N VAL A 64 5.06 -12.30 -12.21
CA VAL A 64 3.71 -12.29 -12.81
C VAL A 64 2.75 -13.13 -11.97
N PRO A 65 1.43 -13.01 -12.17
CA PRO A 65 0.46 -13.87 -11.51
C PRO A 65 0.77 -15.36 -11.74
N GLY A 66 0.71 -16.15 -10.67
CA GLY A 66 1.05 -17.58 -10.68
C GLY A 66 2.48 -17.91 -10.31
N ASP A 67 3.40 -16.93 -10.30
CA ASP A 67 4.76 -17.16 -9.82
C ASP A 67 4.77 -17.57 -8.35
N VAL A 68 5.63 -18.50 -8.00
CA VAL A 68 5.80 -19.03 -6.64
C VAL A 68 7.19 -18.69 -6.12
N ILE A 69 7.23 -18.09 -4.94
CA ILE A 69 8.45 -17.94 -4.16
C ILE A 69 8.42 -19.03 -3.09
N PRO A 70 9.25 -20.07 -3.20
CA PRO A 70 9.20 -21.21 -2.29
C PRO A 70 9.23 -20.77 -0.83
N ASP A 71 8.36 -21.37 -0.01
CA ASP A 71 8.21 -21.12 1.43
C ASP A 71 7.89 -19.66 1.83
N VAL A 72 7.56 -18.79 0.86
CA VAL A 72 7.28 -17.37 1.10
C VAL A 72 5.90 -16.97 0.60
N ALA A 73 5.60 -17.16 -0.70
CA ALA A 73 4.35 -16.68 -1.27
C ALA A 73 4.04 -17.28 -2.65
N THR A 74 2.76 -17.21 -3.02
CA THR A 74 2.30 -17.31 -4.41
C THR A 74 1.74 -15.94 -4.81
N ILE A 75 2.13 -15.45 -5.98
CA ILE A 75 1.65 -14.18 -6.50
C ILE A 75 0.25 -14.39 -7.11
N SER A 76 -0.77 -13.81 -6.49
CA SER A 76 -2.18 -13.94 -6.93
C SER A 76 -2.51 -12.93 -8.03
N SER A 77 -2.24 -11.65 -7.79
CA SER A 77 -2.39 -10.57 -8.76
C SER A 77 -1.12 -9.73 -8.82
N CYS A 78 -0.78 -9.18 -9.98
CA CYS A 78 0.46 -8.42 -10.16
C CYS A 78 0.34 -7.44 -11.34
N GLY A 79 0.30 -6.15 -11.04
CA GLY A 79 0.35 -5.06 -12.02
C GLY A 79 1.76 -4.47 -12.19
N PHE A 80 2.81 -5.25 -11.96
CA PHE A 80 4.17 -4.72 -11.96
C PHE A 80 4.65 -4.32 -13.37
N ILE A 81 4.41 -5.16 -14.37
CA ILE A 81 4.78 -4.86 -15.76
C ILE A 81 4.01 -3.64 -16.27
N GLU A 82 2.71 -3.58 -15.98
CA GLU A 82 1.84 -2.45 -16.33
C GLU A 82 2.31 -1.16 -15.65
N SER A 83 2.74 -1.25 -14.38
CA SER A 83 3.32 -0.10 -13.66
C SER A 83 4.58 0.41 -14.32
N LEU A 84 5.50 -0.49 -14.74
CA LEU A 84 6.73 -0.14 -15.46
C LEU A 84 6.44 0.53 -16.80
N GLN A 85 5.51 -0.02 -17.57
CA GLN A 85 5.08 0.53 -18.86
C GLN A 85 4.42 1.89 -18.68
N LYS A 86 3.58 2.04 -17.64
CA LYS A 86 2.86 3.28 -17.40
C LYS A 86 3.79 4.43 -17.00
N VAL A 87 4.73 4.21 -16.08
CA VAL A 87 5.71 5.28 -15.74
C VAL A 87 6.60 5.61 -16.92
N ALA A 88 6.95 4.64 -17.78
CA ALA A 88 7.72 4.88 -18.99
C ALA A 88 6.97 5.78 -19.98
N GLU A 89 5.67 5.54 -20.18
CA GLU A 89 4.78 6.36 -20.99
C GLU A 89 4.65 7.78 -20.43
N MET A 90 4.26 7.91 -19.14
CA MET A 90 4.02 9.19 -18.48
C MET A 90 5.23 10.11 -18.43
N THR A 91 6.43 9.54 -18.43
CA THR A 91 7.67 10.31 -18.33
C THR A 91 8.39 10.51 -19.65
N ASP A 92 7.90 9.95 -20.76
CA ASP A 92 8.65 9.88 -22.02
C ASP A 92 10.07 9.32 -21.80
N TRP A 93 10.14 8.22 -21.03
CA TRP A 93 11.36 7.63 -20.49
C TRP A 93 12.47 7.47 -21.52
N LYS A 94 12.19 6.78 -22.65
CA LYS A 94 13.21 6.42 -23.64
C LYS A 94 13.86 7.64 -24.29
N ASN A 95 13.05 8.68 -24.56
CA ASN A 95 13.54 9.92 -25.12
C ASN A 95 14.34 10.74 -24.10
N LYS A 96 13.79 10.94 -22.90
CA LYS A 96 14.48 11.71 -21.84
C LYS A 96 15.78 11.05 -21.42
N ARG A 97 15.76 9.73 -21.15
CA ARG A 97 16.99 9.04 -20.73
C ARG A 97 18.13 9.13 -21.74
N LYS A 98 17.81 9.27 -23.03
CA LYS A 98 18.80 9.43 -24.10
C LYS A 98 19.28 10.87 -24.28
N ASN A 99 18.40 11.86 -24.05
CA ASN A 99 18.60 13.21 -24.56
C ASN A 99 18.70 14.29 -23.47
N LEU A 100 18.60 13.93 -22.16
CA LEU A 100 18.76 14.91 -21.08
C LEU A 100 20.16 15.53 -21.08
N PRO A 101 20.27 16.87 -20.89
CA PRO A 101 21.56 17.53 -20.80
C PRO A 101 22.33 17.13 -19.55
N LYS A 102 23.65 17.35 -19.57
CA LYS A 102 24.55 17.09 -18.42
C LYS A 102 24.03 17.83 -17.17
N GLY A 103 24.02 17.14 -16.04
CA GLY A 103 23.46 17.63 -14.78
C GLY A 103 21.98 17.36 -14.61
N LYS A 104 21.26 16.94 -15.64
CA LYS A 104 19.87 16.48 -15.52
C LYS A 104 19.78 14.96 -15.65
N GLY A 105 18.95 14.34 -14.84
CA GLY A 105 18.84 12.89 -14.82
C GLY A 105 17.42 12.40 -14.62
N ILE A 106 17.18 11.19 -15.10
CA ILE A 106 15.96 10.44 -14.89
C ILE A 106 16.32 9.04 -14.40
N GLY A 107 15.66 8.55 -13.36
CA GLY A 107 15.94 7.27 -12.74
C GLY A 107 14.70 6.56 -12.28
N ILE A 108 14.81 5.24 -12.08
CA ILE A 108 13.70 4.36 -11.72
C ILE A 108 13.99 3.60 -10.43
N GLY A 109 12.96 3.44 -9.61
CA GLY A 109 12.90 2.53 -8.48
C GLY A 109 11.57 1.79 -8.47
N CYS A 110 11.60 0.53 -8.04
CA CYS A 110 10.42 -0.31 -8.01
C CYS A 110 10.22 -0.91 -6.62
N TYR A 111 9.01 -1.38 -6.36
CA TYR A 111 8.72 -2.04 -5.10
C TYR A 111 7.64 -3.10 -5.24
N SER A 112 7.66 -4.04 -4.32
CA SER A 112 6.58 -4.92 -3.95
C SER A 112 6.47 -4.93 -2.44
N PHE A 113 5.25 -4.97 -1.92
CA PHE A 113 5.02 -5.00 -0.49
C PHE A 113 3.87 -5.94 -0.13
N ILE A 114 3.91 -6.46 1.11
CA ILE A 114 2.88 -7.34 1.64
C ILE A 114 1.56 -6.59 1.82
N SER A 115 0.46 -7.27 1.56
CA SER A 115 -0.88 -6.82 1.89
C SER A 115 -1.52 -7.81 2.87
N GLY A 116 -1.61 -7.43 4.13
CA GLY A 116 -2.17 -8.28 5.17
C GLY A 116 -1.16 -9.24 5.81
N GLY A 117 0.00 -8.76 6.21
CA GLY A 117 1.08 -9.56 6.80
C GLY A 117 0.61 -10.61 7.82
N VAL A 118 0.93 -11.87 7.56
CA VAL A 118 0.64 -13.04 8.39
C VAL A 118 1.95 -13.70 8.74
N PHE A 119 2.68 -13.11 9.68
CA PHE A 119 4.00 -13.61 10.04
C PHE A 119 3.91 -14.72 11.10
N ASN A 120 4.13 -15.95 10.71
CA ASN A 120 4.22 -17.08 11.63
C ASN A 120 5.38 -16.94 12.63
N TRP A 121 6.39 -16.16 12.31
CA TRP A 121 7.59 -15.94 13.17
C TRP A 121 7.34 -15.03 14.37
N PHE A 122 6.26 -14.29 14.42
CA PHE A 122 5.88 -13.55 15.63
C PHE A 122 5.16 -14.44 16.65
N ASN A 123 5.04 -15.74 16.40
CA ASN A 123 4.25 -16.65 17.24
C ASN A 123 2.87 -16.03 17.55
N THR A 124 2.28 -15.38 16.55
CA THR A 124 1.06 -14.62 16.71
C THR A 124 -0.10 -15.59 16.84
N GLN A 125 -0.63 -15.65 18.02
CA GLN A 125 -1.84 -16.42 18.32
C GLN A 125 -3.06 -15.90 17.56
N TYR A 126 -2.94 -14.74 16.85
CA TYR A 126 -4.06 -14.02 16.27
C TYR A 126 -3.74 -13.41 14.89
N PRO A 127 -3.51 -14.22 13.84
CA PRO A 127 -3.29 -13.69 12.48
C PRO A 127 -4.58 -13.21 11.81
N PHE A 128 -5.64 -12.92 12.55
CA PHE A 128 -6.95 -12.57 12.05
C PHE A 128 -7.35 -11.14 12.43
N SER A 129 -8.37 -10.62 11.75
CA SER A 129 -9.12 -9.43 12.14
C SER A 129 -10.59 -9.78 12.30
N ALA A 130 -11.31 -9.06 13.16
CA ALA A 130 -12.74 -9.23 13.35
C ALA A 130 -13.48 -7.90 13.30
N ALA A 131 -14.75 -7.98 12.88
CA ALA A 131 -15.69 -6.87 12.85
C ALA A 131 -17.06 -7.33 13.32
N GLU A 132 -17.81 -6.41 13.92
CA GLU A 132 -19.22 -6.59 14.23
C GLU A 132 -20.02 -5.49 13.55
N VAL A 133 -21.14 -5.85 12.91
CA VAL A 133 -22.06 -4.90 12.29
C VAL A 133 -23.41 -5.03 12.95
N ARG A 134 -23.99 -3.90 13.32
CA ARG A 134 -25.34 -3.79 13.86
C ARG A 134 -26.19 -2.96 12.91
N ALA A 135 -27.34 -3.49 12.53
CA ALA A 135 -28.28 -2.80 11.66
C ALA A 135 -29.53 -2.36 12.43
N TYR A 136 -30.02 -1.15 12.14
CA TYR A 136 -31.10 -0.53 12.86
C TYR A 136 -32.31 -0.21 11.98
N ALA A 137 -33.50 -0.18 12.57
CA ALA A 137 -34.77 0.08 11.89
C ALA A 137 -34.95 1.55 11.43
N ASP A 138 -34.09 2.45 11.90
CA ASP A 138 -34.05 3.83 11.42
C ASP A 138 -33.27 3.97 10.09
N GLY A 139 -32.73 2.88 9.57
CA GLY A 139 -31.98 2.86 8.32
C GLY A 139 -30.48 2.96 8.48
N THR A 140 -29.99 3.06 9.71
CA THR A 140 -28.55 3.18 9.99
C THR A 140 -27.87 1.83 10.25
N ALA A 141 -26.53 1.82 10.16
CA ALA A 141 -25.71 0.68 10.55
C ALA A 141 -24.49 1.15 11.36
N HIS A 142 -24.11 0.37 12.36
CA HIS A 142 -22.89 0.63 13.15
C HIS A 142 -21.87 -0.46 12.89
N LEU A 143 -20.63 -0.05 12.66
CA LEU A 143 -19.45 -0.91 12.48
C LEU A 143 -18.55 -0.83 13.71
N PHE A 144 -18.22 -1.96 14.28
CA PHE A 144 -17.27 -2.08 15.40
C PHE A 144 -16.06 -2.90 14.94
N THR A 145 -14.87 -2.34 15.07
CA THR A 145 -13.61 -2.99 14.70
C THR A 145 -12.47 -2.56 15.61
N MET A 146 -11.48 -3.44 15.80
CA MET A 146 -10.28 -3.13 16.56
C MET A 146 -9.17 -2.50 15.68
N ALA A 147 -9.38 -2.43 14.36
CA ALA A 147 -8.45 -1.76 13.46
C ALA A 147 -8.29 -0.28 13.86
N ALA A 148 -7.05 0.13 14.12
CA ALA A 148 -6.75 1.50 14.54
C ALA A 148 -6.50 2.41 13.33
N ASP A 149 -7.17 3.55 13.31
CA ASP A 149 -6.81 4.63 12.40
C ASP A 149 -5.63 5.41 13.00
N ILE A 150 -4.51 5.42 12.30
CA ILE A 150 -3.28 6.12 12.69
C ILE A 150 -2.99 7.33 11.78
N GLY A 151 -4.02 7.84 11.11
CA GLY A 151 -3.98 8.94 10.16
C GLY A 151 -4.03 8.52 8.69
N GLN A 152 -4.03 7.20 8.38
CA GLN A 152 -4.08 6.68 7.02
C GLN A 152 -5.51 6.60 6.42
N GLY A 153 -6.55 6.95 7.18
CA GLY A 153 -7.92 6.98 6.70
C GLY A 153 -8.63 5.62 6.69
N SER A 154 -8.18 4.66 7.48
CA SER A 154 -8.77 3.32 7.51
C SER A 154 -10.24 3.31 7.93
N ASN A 155 -10.64 4.19 8.85
CA ASN A 155 -12.04 4.32 9.24
C ASN A 155 -12.95 4.64 8.05
N THR A 156 -12.54 5.58 7.21
CA THR A 156 -13.27 5.95 5.99
C THR A 156 -13.38 4.78 5.02
N VAL A 157 -12.26 4.06 4.77
CA VAL A 157 -12.24 2.92 3.85
C VAL A 157 -13.12 1.78 4.36
N LEU A 158 -13.07 1.45 5.66
CA LEU A 158 -13.92 0.42 6.24
C LEU A 158 -15.41 0.79 6.19
N GLN A 159 -15.76 2.08 6.37
CA GLN A 159 -17.12 2.56 6.14
C GLN A 159 -17.55 2.43 4.68
N GLN A 160 -16.67 2.76 3.72
CA GLN A 160 -16.95 2.60 2.29
C GLN A 160 -17.21 1.13 1.92
N ILE A 161 -16.40 0.20 2.45
CA ILE A 161 -16.61 -1.24 2.25
C ILE A 161 -17.99 -1.67 2.80
N LEU A 162 -18.34 -1.23 4.00
CA LEU A 162 -19.64 -1.55 4.60
C LEU A 162 -20.79 -0.95 3.79
N ALA A 163 -20.65 0.31 3.37
CA ALA A 163 -21.64 1.02 2.56
C ALA A 163 -21.93 0.30 1.25
N GLU A 164 -20.88 -0.10 0.53
CA GLU A 164 -21.00 -0.84 -0.73
C GLU A 164 -21.71 -2.18 -0.55
N VAL A 165 -21.33 -2.96 0.46
CA VAL A 165 -21.93 -4.29 0.67
C VAL A 165 -23.41 -4.23 1.10
N LEU A 166 -23.77 -3.23 1.91
CA LEU A 166 -25.14 -3.04 2.40
C LEU A 166 -26.01 -2.16 1.50
N GLY A 167 -25.41 -1.51 0.49
CA GLY A 167 -26.12 -0.55 -0.37
C GLY A 167 -26.57 0.72 0.39
N LEU A 168 -25.85 1.14 1.42
CA LEU A 168 -26.12 2.32 2.24
C LEU A 168 -25.26 3.51 1.81
N SER A 169 -25.66 4.71 2.20
CA SER A 169 -24.80 5.88 2.14
C SER A 169 -23.83 5.89 3.33
N MET A 170 -22.63 6.39 3.14
CA MET A 170 -21.67 6.55 4.27
C MET A 170 -22.21 7.37 5.44
N LYS A 171 -23.07 8.34 5.18
CA LYS A 171 -23.73 9.15 6.22
C LYS A 171 -24.64 8.34 7.15
N ASP A 172 -25.12 7.18 6.69
CA ASP A 172 -25.99 6.28 7.44
C ASP A 172 -25.18 5.23 8.23
N ILE A 173 -23.83 5.31 8.20
CA ILE A 173 -22.93 4.39 8.87
C ILE A 173 -22.11 5.13 9.94
N GLN A 174 -22.11 4.60 11.16
CA GLN A 174 -21.22 5.02 12.22
C GLN A 174 -20.16 3.94 12.49
N ILE A 175 -18.88 4.35 12.62
CA ILE A 175 -17.79 3.44 12.95
C ILE A 175 -17.27 3.69 14.36
N PHE A 176 -17.02 2.61 15.08
CA PHE A 176 -16.33 2.56 16.37
C PHE A 176 -15.07 1.71 16.19
N SER A 177 -13.91 2.34 16.27
CA SER A 177 -12.64 1.67 16.05
C SER A 177 -11.68 1.84 17.23
N GLY A 178 -10.90 0.78 17.52
CA GLY A 178 -9.86 0.83 18.54
C GLY A 178 -10.34 0.95 20.00
N ASP A 179 -11.63 0.86 20.25
CA ASP A 179 -12.19 0.90 21.60
C ASP A 179 -12.16 -0.52 22.22
N THR A 180 -11.29 -0.71 23.21
CA THR A 180 -11.09 -2.02 23.86
C THR A 180 -12.27 -2.45 24.73
N THR A 181 -13.26 -1.59 24.97
CA THR A 181 -14.47 -1.92 25.73
C THR A 181 -15.63 -2.37 24.85
N MET A 182 -15.72 -1.81 23.64
CA MET A 182 -16.88 -2.00 22.76
C MET A 182 -16.58 -2.85 21.52
N THR A 183 -15.32 -2.88 21.06
CA THR A 183 -14.98 -3.53 19.79
C THR A 183 -14.47 -4.95 19.99
N PRO A 184 -14.61 -5.85 18.97
CA PRO A 184 -14.03 -7.18 19.05
C PRO A 184 -12.51 -7.10 19.23
N LYS A 185 -11.97 -7.66 20.33
CA LYS A 185 -10.52 -7.65 20.63
C LYS A 185 -9.78 -8.68 19.77
N ALA A 186 -9.86 -8.54 18.48
CA ALA A 186 -9.36 -9.50 17.51
C ALA A 186 -8.73 -8.79 16.31
N ASP A 187 -7.60 -8.14 16.55
CA ASP A 187 -6.75 -7.51 15.52
C ASP A 187 -5.34 -7.34 16.05
N LEU A 188 -4.36 -7.38 15.16
CA LEU A 188 -2.94 -7.20 15.50
C LEU A 188 -2.49 -5.73 15.36
N GLY A 189 -3.39 -4.82 15.01
CA GLY A 189 -3.09 -3.42 14.80
C GLY A 189 -2.77 -3.06 13.34
N SER A 190 -2.47 -1.76 13.12
CA SER A 190 -2.26 -1.18 11.79
C SER A 190 -0.78 -1.21 11.42
N TRP A 191 -0.31 -2.34 10.93
CA TRP A 191 1.06 -2.58 10.46
C TRP A 191 1.06 -3.60 9.31
N GLY A 192 2.13 -3.65 8.52
CA GLY A 192 2.24 -4.57 7.37
C GLY A 192 1.13 -4.34 6.35
N SER A 193 0.63 -3.11 6.27
CA SER A 193 -0.45 -2.66 5.39
C SER A 193 -1.68 -3.58 5.40
N ARG A 194 -2.03 -4.10 6.59
CA ARG A 194 -3.00 -5.18 6.74
C ARG A 194 -4.46 -4.75 6.87
N VAL A 195 -4.72 -3.48 7.25
CA VAL A 195 -6.08 -3.07 7.65
C VAL A 195 -7.10 -3.26 6.53
N THR A 196 -6.83 -2.76 5.33
CA THR A 196 -7.77 -2.89 4.21
C THR A 196 -8.05 -4.37 3.91
N LEU A 197 -7.03 -5.21 3.80
CA LEU A 197 -7.21 -6.62 3.46
C LEU A 197 -7.84 -7.40 4.61
N MET A 198 -7.29 -7.30 5.82
CA MET A 198 -7.71 -8.15 6.95
C MET A 198 -9.02 -7.67 7.57
N ALA A 199 -9.07 -6.43 8.05
CA ALA A 199 -10.27 -5.88 8.66
C ALA A 199 -11.38 -5.65 7.62
N GLY A 200 -11.02 -5.22 6.40
CA GLY A 200 -11.98 -5.07 5.30
C GLY A 200 -12.70 -6.38 4.96
N ASN A 201 -12.01 -7.51 4.88
CA ASN A 201 -12.65 -8.82 4.68
C ASN A 201 -13.53 -9.25 5.86
N ALA A 202 -13.13 -8.93 7.10
CA ALA A 202 -13.98 -9.17 8.26
C ALA A 202 -15.28 -8.35 8.18
N VAL A 203 -15.19 -7.08 7.75
CA VAL A 203 -16.36 -6.21 7.50
C VAL A 203 -17.25 -6.79 6.39
N VAL A 204 -16.67 -7.18 5.25
CA VAL A 204 -17.40 -7.80 4.13
C VAL A 204 -18.17 -9.02 4.60
N LYS A 205 -17.55 -9.88 5.43
CA LYS A 205 -18.19 -11.09 5.94
C LYS A 205 -19.38 -10.77 6.84
N ALA A 206 -19.22 -9.86 7.80
CA ALA A 206 -20.31 -9.43 8.68
C ALA A 206 -21.44 -8.74 7.88
N ALA A 207 -21.08 -7.87 6.94
CA ALA A 207 -22.04 -7.15 6.11
C ALA A 207 -22.85 -8.11 5.19
N ARG A 208 -22.18 -9.11 4.60
CA ARG A 208 -22.87 -10.14 3.78
C ARG A 208 -23.87 -10.93 4.60
N GLU A 209 -23.56 -11.30 5.83
CA GLU A 209 -24.50 -11.99 6.71
C GLU A 209 -25.74 -11.12 7.01
N ILE A 210 -25.57 -9.82 7.34
CA ILE A 210 -26.69 -8.88 7.48
C ILE A 210 -27.52 -8.84 6.20
N ARG A 211 -26.87 -8.63 5.06
CA ARG A 211 -27.51 -8.53 3.75
C ARG A 211 -28.33 -9.79 3.40
N GLU A 212 -27.78 -10.96 3.62
CA GLU A 212 -28.43 -12.23 3.35
C GLU A 212 -29.69 -12.40 4.22
N LYS A 213 -29.64 -12.11 5.51
CA LYS A 213 -30.80 -12.13 6.42
C LYS A 213 -31.89 -11.17 5.93
N LEU A 214 -31.51 -9.96 5.51
CA LEU A 214 -32.47 -8.99 4.97
C LEU A 214 -33.03 -9.43 3.61
N PHE A 215 -32.20 -9.97 2.73
CA PHE A 215 -32.66 -10.49 1.43
C PHE A 215 -33.63 -11.63 1.59
N GLN A 216 -33.45 -12.54 2.55
CA GLN A 216 -34.43 -13.60 2.88
C GLN A 216 -35.77 -12.99 3.31
N MET A 217 -35.76 -12.00 4.18
CA MET A 217 -37.02 -11.36 4.61
C MET A 217 -37.74 -10.65 3.46
N VAL A 218 -37.02 -9.92 2.64
CA VAL A 218 -37.58 -9.12 1.55
C VAL A 218 -38.02 -10.00 0.37
N SER A 219 -37.28 -11.07 0.05
CA SER A 219 -37.63 -12.00 -1.01
C SER A 219 -39.02 -12.67 -0.75
N LEU A 220 -39.28 -13.07 0.48
CA LEU A 220 -40.58 -13.59 0.89
C LEU A 220 -41.71 -12.56 0.66
N ARG A 221 -41.48 -11.32 0.91
CA ARG A 221 -42.42 -10.21 0.68
C ARG A 221 -42.76 -10.01 -0.81
N PHE A 222 -41.82 -10.35 -1.69
CA PHE A 222 -41.99 -10.27 -3.15
C PHE A 222 -42.36 -11.59 -3.80
N ASN A 223 -42.61 -12.65 -3.00
CA ASN A 223 -42.89 -14.02 -3.47
C ASN A 223 -41.75 -14.57 -4.36
N LEU A 224 -40.50 -14.24 -4.02
CA LEU A 224 -39.30 -14.76 -4.68
C LEU A 224 -38.70 -15.89 -3.84
N ASN A 225 -38.37 -17.01 -4.50
CA ASN A 225 -37.78 -18.16 -3.82
C ASN A 225 -36.24 -18.12 -3.79
N VAL A 226 -35.63 -17.10 -4.39
CA VAL A 226 -34.17 -17.07 -4.66
C VAL A 226 -33.58 -15.74 -4.27
N ILE A 227 -32.72 -15.74 -3.22
CA ILE A 227 -32.13 -14.53 -2.67
C ILE A 227 -31.08 -13.87 -3.59
N HIS A 228 -30.46 -14.63 -4.51
CA HIS A 228 -29.49 -14.05 -5.46
C HIS A 228 -30.14 -13.17 -6.54
N GLU A 229 -31.45 -13.19 -6.68
CA GLU A 229 -32.18 -12.23 -7.50
C GLU A 229 -32.37 -10.87 -6.82
N MET A 230 -32.06 -10.77 -5.51
CA MET A 230 -32.14 -9.54 -4.76
C MET A 230 -30.85 -8.72 -4.91
N THR A 231 -30.96 -7.42 -4.76
CA THR A 231 -29.85 -6.47 -4.64
C THR A 231 -30.22 -5.35 -3.68
N CYS A 232 -29.21 -4.58 -3.28
CA CYS A 232 -29.39 -3.39 -2.46
C CYS A 232 -28.60 -2.22 -3.03
N LYS A 233 -29.18 -1.05 -3.02
CA LYS A 233 -28.58 0.20 -3.48
C LYS A 233 -29.35 1.40 -2.93
N ASP A 234 -28.65 2.46 -2.61
CA ASP A 234 -29.22 3.75 -2.14
C ASP A 234 -30.23 3.57 -0.99
N GLY A 235 -29.89 2.73 0.01
CA GLY A 235 -30.74 2.43 1.15
C GLY A 235 -31.99 1.61 0.84
N LYS A 236 -32.05 0.98 -0.33
CA LYS A 236 -33.20 0.19 -0.80
C LYS A 236 -32.79 -1.25 -1.13
N ILE A 237 -33.69 -2.19 -0.86
CA ILE A 237 -33.54 -3.60 -1.19
C ILE A 237 -34.65 -3.96 -2.18
N PHE A 238 -34.28 -4.53 -3.33
CA PHE A 238 -35.22 -4.80 -4.43
C PHE A 238 -34.78 -5.98 -5.29
N PRO A 239 -35.73 -6.61 -6.02
CA PRO A 239 -35.39 -7.58 -7.04
C PRO A 239 -34.63 -6.92 -8.20
N LYS A 240 -33.54 -7.53 -8.67
CA LYS A 240 -32.72 -7.00 -9.78
C LYS A 240 -33.54 -6.68 -11.04
N ALA A 241 -34.58 -7.54 -11.34
CA ALA A 241 -35.45 -7.36 -12.48
C ALA A 241 -36.53 -6.28 -12.30
N ARG A 242 -36.75 -5.80 -11.07
CA ARG A 242 -37.87 -4.88 -10.72
C ARG A 242 -37.39 -3.83 -9.70
N PRO A 243 -36.50 -2.89 -10.08
CA PRO A 243 -35.98 -1.86 -9.16
C PRO A 243 -37.03 -0.85 -8.69
N ASP A 244 -38.17 -0.77 -9.39
CA ASP A 244 -39.36 -0.03 -9.02
C ASP A 244 -40.08 -0.58 -7.77
N ARG A 245 -39.86 -1.84 -7.43
CA ARG A 245 -40.44 -2.53 -6.28
C ARG A 245 -39.36 -2.70 -5.20
N PHE A 246 -39.33 -1.83 -4.23
CA PHE A 246 -38.31 -1.86 -3.18
C PHE A 246 -38.91 -1.79 -1.78
N ILE A 247 -38.12 -2.19 -0.81
CA ILE A 247 -38.29 -1.94 0.62
C ILE A 247 -37.04 -1.20 1.09
N THR A 248 -37.19 -0.20 1.94
CA THR A 248 -36.05 0.50 2.51
C THR A 248 -35.26 -0.40 3.46
N PHE A 249 -33.96 -0.11 3.65
CA PHE A 249 -33.11 -0.87 4.56
C PHE A 249 -33.71 -0.91 5.98
N GLY A 250 -34.15 0.24 6.51
CA GLY A 250 -34.78 0.32 7.83
C GLY A 250 -36.07 -0.48 7.96
N GLU A 251 -36.96 -0.45 6.94
CA GLU A 251 -38.15 -1.29 6.90
C GLU A 251 -37.80 -2.79 6.89
N ALA A 252 -36.78 -3.18 6.14
CA ALA A 252 -36.33 -4.57 6.11
C ALA A 252 -35.78 -5.03 7.47
N VAL A 253 -35.04 -4.16 8.19
CA VAL A 253 -34.57 -4.43 9.56
C VAL A 253 -35.78 -4.55 10.52
N ALA A 254 -36.75 -3.66 10.42
CA ALA A 254 -37.97 -3.74 11.23
C ALA A 254 -38.77 -5.04 10.96
N MET A 255 -38.84 -5.47 9.70
CA MET A 255 -39.44 -6.78 9.33
C MET A 255 -38.67 -7.94 9.99
N TYR A 256 -37.33 -7.92 9.93
CA TYR A 256 -36.52 -8.95 10.58
C TYR A 256 -36.79 -9.01 12.09
N GLN A 257 -36.75 -7.87 12.78
CA GLN A 257 -37.00 -7.80 14.21
C GLN A 257 -38.39 -8.30 14.58
N LYS A 258 -39.43 -7.93 13.82
CA LYS A 258 -40.78 -8.40 14.03
C LYS A 258 -40.88 -9.92 13.87
N ALA A 259 -40.27 -10.49 12.84
CA ALA A 259 -40.29 -11.92 12.59
C ALA A 259 -39.52 -12.71 13.66
N ASN A 260 -38.47 -12.11 14.24
CA ASN A 260 -37.64 -12.75 15.25
C ASN A 260 -37.92 -12.21 16.68
N ARG A 261 -39.14 -11.77 16.95
CA ARG A 261 -39.61 -11.37 18.31
C ARG A 261 -38.79 -10.27 19.00
N GLY A 262 -38.27 -9.34 18.21
CA GLY A 262 -37.48 -8.21 18.71
C GLY A 262 -35.97 -8.48 18.75
N GLU A 263 -35.48 -9.58 18.23
CA GLU A 263 -34.03 -9.88 18.19
C GLU A 263 -33.29 -8.79 17.41
N PRO A 264 -32.21 -8.19 17.97
CA PRO A 264 -31.36 -7.24 17.25
C PRO A 264 -30.69 -7.89 16.04
N LEU A 265 -30.63 -7.18 14.93
CA LEU A 265 -29.92 -7.65 13.75
C LEU A 265 -28.42 -7.31 13.87
N ILE A 266 -27.65 -8.29 14.31
CA ILE A 266 -26.20 -8.20 14.52
C ILE A 266 -25.53 -9.34 13.75
N ALA A 267 -24.38 -9.04 13.14
CA ALA A 267 -23.51 -10.05 12.55
C ALA A 267 -22.06 -9.81 12.90
N ARG A 268 -21.29 -10.90 12.96
CA ARG A 268 -19.85 -10.88 13.25
C ARG A 268 -19.08 -11.52 12.09
N GLY A 269 -18.07 -10.84 11.62
CA GLY A 269 -17.14 -11.35 10.64
C GLY A 269 -15.74 -11.50 11.24
N SER A 270 -15.08 -12.57 10.88
CA SER A 270 -13.66 -12.75 11.13
C SER A 270 -12.98 -13.22 9.86
N TYR A 271 -11.78 -12.74 9.63
CA TYR A 271 -11.00 -13.12 8.45
C TYR A 271 -9.60 -13.59 8.86
N THR A 272 -9.23 -14.72 8.33
CA THR A 272 -7.89 -15.28 8.33
C THR A 272 -7.58 -15.64 6.89
N PRO A 273 -6.44 -15.23 6.33
CA PRO A 273 -6.07 -15.59 4.97
C PRO A 273 -6.07 -17.11 4.76
N ARG A 274 -6.45 -17.55 3.58
CA ARG A 274 -6.24 -18.94 3.17
C ARG A 274 -4.74 -19.16 3.07
N ASP A 275 -4.31 -20.36 3.41
CA ASP A 275 -2.89 -20.74 3.48
C ASP A 275 -2.27 -20.73 2.07
N ARG A 276 -1.88 -19.56 1.60
CA ARG A 276 -1.23 -19.33 0.29
C ARG A 276 0.20 -18.83 0.40
N GLY A 277 0.79 -18.87 1.58
CA GLY A 277 2.15 -18.42 1.83
C GLY A 277 2.38 -18.06 3.28
N LEU A 278 3.63 -18.03 3.68
CA LEU A 278 4.04 -17.81 5.08
C LEU A 278 4.05 -16.32 5.48
N VAL A 279 3.94 -15.40 4.53
CA VAL A 279 4.20 -13.96 4.75
C VAL A 279 2.95 -13.11 4.56
N SER A 280 2.24 -13.28 3.45
CA SER A 280 1.07 -12.48 3.11
C SER A 280 0.21 -13.17 2.04
N PRO A 281 -1.12 -12.99 2.05
CA PRO A 281 -1.99 -13.57 1.04
C PRO A 281 -1.95 -12.81 -0.28
N ALA A 282 -1.54 -11.54 -0.27
CA ALA A 282 -1.48 -10.68 -1.44
C ALA A 282 -0.30 -9.71 -1.36
N PHE A 283 0.07 -9.14 -2.50
CA PHE A 283 1.16 -8.18 -2.63
C PHE A 283 0.77 -7.03 -3.54
N SER A 284 1.15 -5.81 -3.15
CA SER A 284 1.13 -4.66 -4.05
C SER A 284 2.42 -4.57 -4.85
N PHE A 285 2.36 -3.87 -5.96
CA PHE A 285 3.49 -3.61 -6.84
C PHE A 285 3.47 -2.17 -7.33
N GLY A 286 4.64 -1.65 -7.71
CA GLY A 286 4.68 -0.35 -8.34
C GLY A 286 6.06 0.08 -8.76
N ALA A 287 6.09 1.18 -9.50
CA ALA A 287 7.29 1.81 -9.99
C ALA A 287 7.21 3.33 -9.80
N GLN A 288 8.34 3.95 -9.46
CA GLN A 288 8.51 5.39 -9.39
C GLN A 288 9.64 5.83 -10.30
N VAL A 289 9.43 6.93 -11.00
CA VAL A 289 10.46 7.60 -11.79
C VAL A 289 10.73 8.97 -11.18
N ALA A 290 12.00 9.25 -10.89
CA ALA A 290 12.48 10.54 -10.43
C ALA A 290 13.15 11.30 -11.58
N GLU A 291 12.85 12.58 -11.73
CA GLU A 291 13.59 13.53 -12.57
C GLU A 291 14.35 14.49 -11.64
N VAL A 292 15.66 14.62 -11.84
CA VAL A 292 16.52 15.45 -10.98
C VAL A 292 17.35 16.41 -11.77
N GLU A 293 17.74 17.51 -11.12
CA GLU A 293 18.78 18.42 -11.56
C GLU A 293 19.86 18.50 -10.48
N VAL A 294 21.11 18.27 -10.87
CA VAL A 294 22.27 18.25 -9.99
C VAL A 294 23.15 19.46 -10.29
N ASP A 295 23.28 20.35 -9.31
CA ASP A 295 24.26 21.42 -9.38
C ASP A 295 25.68 20.82 -9.15
N ARG A 296 26.48 20.84 -10.17
CA ARG A 296 27.81 20.23 -10.15
C ARG A 296 28.86 21.02 -9.37
N GLU A 297 28.60 22.31 -9.09
CA GLU A 297 29.48 23.16 -8.30
C GLU A 297 29.24 23.00 -6.80
N THR A 298 28.01 22.79 -6.40
CA THR A 298 27.60 22.67 -5.00
C THR A 298 27.29 21.24 -4.55
N GLY A 299 27.06 20.33 -5.52
CA GLY A 299 26.57 18.97 -5.26
C GLY A 299 25.10 18.90 -4.86
N PHE A 300 24.40 20.04 -4.87
CA PHE A 300 22.97 20.07 -4.53
C PHE A 300 22.12 19.32 -5.55
N VAL A 301 21.17 18.54 -5.05
CA VAL A 301 20.25 17.76 -5.87
C VAL A 301 18.84 18.30 -5.69
N GLU A 302 18.27 18.79 -6.76
CA GLU A 302 16.86 19.18 -6.81
C GLU A 302 16.03 18.08 -7.51
N VAL A 303 15.03 17.54 -6.83
CA VAL A 303 14.07 16.62 -7.45
C VAL A 303 13.00 17.45 -8.16
N LYS A 304 13.00 17.39 -9.49
CA LYS A 304 12.12 18.22 -10.33
C LYS A 304 10.74 17.64 -10.49
N LYS A 305 10.62 16.30 -10.48
CA LYS A 305 9.34 15.61 -10.66
C LYS A 305 9.44 14.17 -10.14
N MET A 306 8.34 13.69 -9.55
CA MET A 306 8.13 12.28 -9.23
C MET A 306 6.92 11.76 -9.98
N THR A 307 7.06 10.63 -10.67
CA THR A 307 5.95 9.95 -11.37
C THR A 307 5.81 8.54 -10.83
N THR A 308 4.61 8.17 -10.41
CA THR A 308 4.34 6.88 -9.76
C THR A 308 3.24 6.11 -10.47
N ALA A 309 3.45 4.83 -10.73
CA ALA A 309 2.37 3.89 -11.01
C ALA A 309 2.31 2.84 -9.89
N HIS A 310 1.11 2.59 -9.39
CA HIS A 310 0.85 1.77 -8.21
C HIS A 310 -0.29 0.79 -8.46
N ASP A 311 -0.09 -0.46 -8.08
CA ASP A 311 -1.08 -1.52 -8.08
C ASP A 311 -1.55 -1.81 -6.65
N CYS A 312 -2.70 -1.26 -6.29
CA CYS A 312 -3.41 -1.57 -5.04
C CYS A 312 -4.68 -2.41 -5.26
N GLY A 313 -4.76 -3.14 -6.36
CA GLY A 313 -5.98 -3.81 -6.74
C GLY A 313 -7.08 -2.80 -7.11
N THR A 314 -8.30 -3.06 -6.69
CA THR A 314 -9.39 -2.09 -6.83
C THR A 314 -9.17 -0.89 -5.92
N VAL A 315 -9.20 0.31 -6.49
CA VAL A 315 -9.06 1.56 -5.74
C VAL A 315 -10.37 1.89 -5.02
N LEU A 316 -10.40 1.72 -3.70
CA LEU A 316 -11.60 1.98 -2.89
C LEU A 316 -11.81 3.47 -2.61
N ASN A 317 -10.72 4.21 -2.40
CA ASN A 317 -10.75 5.65 -2.13
C ASN A 317 -9.60 6.34 -2.86
N PRO A 318 -9.82 6.90 -4.06
CA PRO A 318 -8.77 7.54 -4.85
C PRO A 318 -8.03 8.64 -4.10
N MET A 319 -8.74 9.54 -3.44
CA MET A 319 -8.15 10.67 -2.70
C MET A 319 -7.22 10.18 -1.56
N SER A 320 -7.61 9.12 -0.84
CA SER A 320 -6.77 8.56 0.20
C SER A 320 -5.53 7.86 -0.36
N VAL A 321 -5.65 7.20 -1.51
CA VAL A 321 -4.50 6.57 -2.19
C VAL A 321 -3.52 7.64 -2.66
N ASP A 322 -3.98 8.72 -3.28
CA ASP A 322 -3.13 9.84 -3.68
C ASP A 322 -2.41 10.46 -2.48
N GLY A 323 -3.12 10.70 -1.37
CA GLY A 323 -2.51 11.20 -0.14
C GLY A 323 -1.45 10.24 0.45
N GLN A 324 -1.64 8.92 0.32
CA GLN A 324 -0.63 7.94 0.74
C GLN A 324 0.58 7.95 -0.20
N LEU A 325 0.39 8.12 -1.51
CA LEU A 325 1.47 8.27 -2.49
C LEU A 325 2.31 9.52 -2.22
N GLU A 326 1.70 10.67 -2.06
CA GLU A 326 2.38 11.93 -1.77
C GLU A 326 3.17 11.85 -0.46
N GLY A 327 2.55 11.37 0.63
CA GLY A 327 3.22 11.21 1.91
C GLY A 327 4.38 10.20 1.87
N SER A 328 4.30 9.21 0.98
CA SER A 328 5.38 8.23 0.77
C SER A 328 6.56 8.82 0.01
N ILE A 329 6.30 9.64 -1.01
CA ILE A 329 7.33 10.38 -1.74
C ILE A 329 8.05 11.33 -0.78
N HIS A 330 7.30 12.09 0.03
CA HIS A 330 7.86 13.00 1.03
C HIS A 330 8.83 12.28 1.98
N MET A 331 8.41 11.15 2.54
CA MET A 331 9.25 10.35 3.42
C MET A 331 10.47 9.78 2.69
N GLY A 332 10.28 9.31 1.45
CA GLY A 332 11.38 8.79 0.63
C GLY A 332 12.40 9.87 0.23
N LEU A 333 11.97 11.12 0.04
CA LEU A 333 12.86 12.27 -0.15
C LEU A 333 13.75 12.47 1.07
N GLY A 334 13.18 12.44 2.27
CA GLY A 334 13.92 12.53 3.53
C GLY A 334 15.02 11.47 3.61
N TYR A 335 14.68 10.21 3.37
CA TYR A 335 15.65 9.11 3.34
C TYR A 335 16.74 9.31 2.29
N ALA A 336 16.34 9.77 1.11
CA ALA A 336 17.27 9.90 -0.01
C ALA A 336 18.29 11.02 0.18
N LEU A 337 17.87 12.17 0.71
CA LEU A 337 18.65 13.40 0.56
C LEU A 337 19.08 14.07 1.87
N CYS A 338 18.36 13.92 2.99
CA CYS A 338 18.62 14.77 4.15
C CYS A 338 18.51 14.13 5.54
N GLU A 339 17.69 13.10 5.74
CA GLU A 339 17.45 12.57 7.08
C GLU A 339 18.55 11.62 7.53
N GLN A 340 19.22 11.97 8.62
CA GLN A 340 20.26 11.15 9.23
C GLN A 340 20.36 11.43 10.73
N VAL A 341 20.38 10.39 11.55
CA VAL A 341 20.80 10.51 12.95
C VAL A 341 22.32 10.51 13.01
N VAL A 342 22.91 11.66 13.36
CA VAL A 342 24.37 11.83 13.47
C VAL A 342 24.82 11.51 14.87
N MET A 343 25.73 10.54 15.02
CA MET A 343 26.27 10.13 16.31
C MET A 343 27.79 10.29 16.36
N LYS A 344 28.29 10.78 17.49
CA LYS A 344 29.71 10.81 17.79
C LYS A 344 29.93 10.44 19.26
N ASP A 345 30.85 9.53 19.51
CA ASP A 345 31.25 9.09 20.85
C ASP A 345 30.03 8.69 21.74
N GLY A 346 29.06 7.97 21.17
CA GLY A 346 27.83 7.52 21.84
C GLY A 346 26.77 8.62 22.08
N LYS A 347 26.97 9.83 21.56
CA LYS A 347 26.01 10.94 21.68
C LYS A 347 25.39 11.29 20.33
N THR A 348 24.07 11.47 20.31
CA THR A 348 23.38 12.04 19.16
C THR A 348 23.65 13.54 19.08
N LEU A 349 24.11 14.02 17.93
CA LEU A 349 24.51 15.43 17.74
C LEU A 349 23.34 16.30 17.25
N ASN A 350 22.43 15.74 16.46
CA ASN A 350 21.29 16.45 15.87
C ASN A 350 19.97 16.05 16.56
N THR A 351 19.78 16.52 17.78
CA THR A 351 18.68 16.12 18.68
C THR A 351 17.39 16.94 18.51
N SER A 352 17.37 17.92 17.63
CA SER A 352 16.21 18.78 17.38
C SER A 352 15.96 18.96 15.89
N PHE A 353 14.77 19.43 15.51
CA PHE A 353 14.43 19.75 14.11
C PHE A 353 15.23 20.93 13.53
N LEU A 354 16.05 21.62 14.35
CA LEU A 354 17.00 22.59 13.85
C LEU A 354 18.11 21.90 13.05
N ASP A 355 18.58 20.75 13.52
CA ASP A 355 19.72 20.02 12.97
C ASP A 355 19.32 18.71 12.27
N TYR A 356 18.25 18.06 12.72
CA TYR A 356 17.63 16.94 12.02
C TYR A 356 16.62 17.50 10.99
N LYS A 357 17.03 17.52 9.73
CA LYS A 357 16.25 18.13 8.65
C LYS A 357 15.21 17.17 8.10
N LEU A 358 13.94 17.57 8.19
CA LEU A 358 12.83 16.94 7.47
C LEU A 358 12.52 17.77 6.22
N PRO A 359 12.19 17.16 5.09
CA PRO A 359 11.60 17.87 3.97
C PRO A 359 10.33 18.58 4.43
N SER A 360 10.08 19.76 3.92
CA SER A 360 8.85 20.51 4.13
C SER A 360 7.92 20.39 2.91
N ALA A 361 6.72 20.94 3.02
CA ALA A 361 5.81 20.96 1.87
C ALA A 361 6.36 21.73 0.65
N VAL A 362 7.27 22.67 0.89
CA VAL A 362 7.95 23.44 -0.18
C VAL A 362 8.99 22.59 -0.92
N ASP A 363 9.55 21.59 -0.26
CA ASP A 363 10.55 20.68 -0.85
C ASP A 363 9.92 19.56 -1.67
N MET A 364 8.57 19.42 -1.62
CA MET A 364 7.86 18.41 -2.39
C MET A 364 7.90 18.72 -3.88
N PRO A 365 8.45 17.83 -4.71
CA PRO A 365 8.40 18.01 -6.16
C PRO A 365 6.96 17.84 -6.67
N PRO A 366 6.63 18.45 -7.81
CA PRO A 366 5.43 18.10 -8.55
C PRO A 366 5.37 16.58 -8.77
N GLY A 367 4.20 15.98 -8.53
CA GLY A 367 3.98 14.54 -8.67
C GLY A 367 2.84 14.23 -9.63
N GLU A 368 2.95 13.11 -10.31
CA GLU A 368 1.85 12.49 -11.06
C GLU A 368 1.74 11.03 -10.60
N SER A 369 0.51 10.59 -10.32
CA SER A 369 0.22 9.23 -9.92
C SER A 369 -0.76 8.55 -10.87
N PHE A 370 -0.64 7.23 -10.98
CA PHE A 370 -1.58 6.39 -11.70
C PHE A 370 -1.77 5.06 -10.97
N CYS A 371 -3.02 4.69 -10.72
CA CYS A 371 -3.34 3.38 -10.15
C CYS A 371 -3.59 2.38 -11.28
N ILE A 372 -2.86 1.27 -11.24
CA ILE A 372 -3.10 0.12 -12.12
C ILE A 372 -4.28 -0.64 -11.55
N ASP A 373 -5.32 -0.84 -12.37
CA ASP A 373 -6.51 -1.57 -11.96
C ASP A 373 -6.28 -3.08 -12.13
N THR A 374 -5.94 -3.73 -11.05
CA THR A 374 -5.92 -5.19 -10.92
C THR A 374 -7.01 -5.60 -9.93
N TYR A 375 -7.49 -6.82 -10.02
CA TYR A 375 -8.44 -7.37 -9.04
C TYR A 375 -7.75 -8.42 -8.20
N GLU A 376 -7.79 -8.25 -6.86
CA GLU A 376 -7.22 -9.21 -5.93
C GLU A 376 -8.32 -10.06 -5.28
N ASP A 377 -8.36 -11.34 -5.61
CA ASP A 377 -9.38 -12.27 -5.11
C ASP A 377 -9.40 -12.42 -3.58
N GLU A 378 -8.25 -12.27 -2.93
CA GLU A 378 -8.14 -12.31 -1.47
C GLU A 378 -8.49 -10.96 -0.82
N GLY A 379 -8.61 -9.89 -1.60
CA GLY A 379 -8.90 -8.56 -1.10
C GLY A 379 -10.39 -8.24 -0.97
N PRO A 380 -10.80 -7.41 0.00
CA PRO A 380 -12.17 -6.93 0.08
C PRO A 380 -12.49 -6.12 -1.18
N LEU A 381 -13.51 -6.53 -1.93
CA LEU A 381 -13.91 -5.88 -3.18
C LEU A 381 -12.76 -5.77 -4.21
N GLY A 382 -11.76 -6.64 -4.12
CA GLY A 382 -10.61 -6.66 -5.02
C GLY A 382 -9.44 -5.74 -4.63
N ALA A 383 -9.47 -5.12 -3.44
CA ALA A 383 -8.45 -4.17 -3.00
C ALA A 383 -7.25 -4.84 -2.33
N LYS A 384 -6.09 -4.23 -2.50
CA LYS A 384 -4.82 -4.54 -1.80
C LYS A 384 -4.32 -3.34 -0.98
N GLU A 385 -3.08 -3.40 -0.53
CA GLU A 385 -2.45 -2.34 0.23
C GLU A 385 -2.16 -1.09 -0.63
N ALA A 386 -2.21 0.07 0.02
CA ALA A 386 -1.74 1.35 -0.49
C ALA A 386 -1.13 2.17 0.67
N GLY A 387 -0.19 1.58 1.40
CA GLY A 387 0.34 2.18 2.63
C GLY A 387 1.85 2.22 2.69
N GLU A 388 2.47 1.10 3.03
CA GLU A 388 3.88 1.06 3.41
C GLU A 388 4.83 0.86 2.22
N GLY A 389 4.43 0.08 1.22
CA GLY A 389 5.27 -0.24 0.07
C GLY A 389 5.71 0.98 -0.72
N LEU A 390 4.82 1.95 -0.82
CA LEU A 390 4.97 3.18 -1.59
C LEU A 390 6.20 4.04 -1.23
N ALA A 391 6.71 3.96 0.01
CA ALA A 391 7.89 4.72 0.45
C ALA A 391 9.22 4.13 -0.03
N SER A 392 9.21 2.88 -0.48
CA SER A 392 10.42 2.12 -0.77
C SER A 392 11.12 2.48 -2.08
N PRO A 393 10.44 2.81 -3.18
CA PRO A 393 11.06 3.05 -4.48
C PRO A 393 11.67 4.44 -4.64
N THR A 394 11.34 5.41 -3.76
CA THR A 394 11.74 6.82 -3.92
C THR A 394 13.25 7.01 -3.86
N ALA A 395 13.90 6.45 -2.84
CA ALA A 395 15.35 6.59 -2.70
C ALA A 395 16.14 5.93 -3.86
N PRO A 396 15.84 4.70 -4.29
CA PRO A 396 16.52 4.13 -5.45
C PRO A 396 16.23 4.87 -6.76
N ALA A 397 15.01 5.41 -6.96
CA ALA A 397 14.69 6.21 -8.14
C ALA A 397 15.54 7.49 -8.21
N ILE A 398 15.67 8.20 -7.08
CA ILE A 398 16.49 9.40 -6.97
C ILE A 398 17.98 9.05 -7.18
N ALA A 399 18.47 7.98 -6.56
CA ALA A 399 19.86 7.53 -6.71
C ALA A 399 20.21 7.16 -8.16
N ASP A 400 19.29 6.48 -8.88
CA ASP A 400 19.46 6.17 -10.30
C ASP A 400 19.41 7.43 -11.18
N ALA A 401 18.56 8.39 -10.84
CA ALA A 401 18.49 9.69 -11.53
C ALA A 401 19.78 10.52 -11.35
N ILE A 402 20.33 10.57 -10.12
CA ILE A 402 21.62 11.22 -9.85
C ILE A 402 22.74 10.53 -10.63
N PHE A 403 22.76 9.20 -10.64
CA PHE A 403 23.72 8.44 -11.44
C PHE A 403 23.61 8.77 -12.95
N HIS A 404 22.39 8.87 -13.46
CA HIS A 404 22.17 9.25 -14.87
C HIS A 404 22.66 10.68 -15.16
N ALA A 405 22.42 11.62 -14.24
CA ALA A 405 22.84 13.02 -14.37
C ALA A 405 24.37 13.25 -14.31
N THR A 406 25.05 12.42 -13.51
CA THR A 406 26.43 12.71 -13.08
C THR A 406 27.43 11.58 -13.39
N GLY A 407 26.97 10.35 -13.56
CA GLY A 407 27.80 9.15 -13.57
C GLY A 407 28.22 8.67 -12.17
N PHE A 408 27.99 9.45 -11.11
CA PHE A 408 28.30 9.07 -9.75
C PHE A 408 27.21 8.19 -9.15
N ARG A 409 27.56 7.02 -8.64
CA ARG A 409 26.63 6.11 -7.93
C ARG A 409 26.90 6.16 -6.44
N CYS A 410 25.97 6.75 -5.71
CA CYS A 410 26.00 6.76 -4.26
C CYS A 410 25.53 5.40 -3.71
N GLN A 411 26.28 4.86 -2.74
CA GLN A 411 25.98 3.58 -2.10
C GLN A 411 25.53 3.74 -0.64
N GLU A 412 25.44 4.96 -0.16
CA GLU A 412 25.10 5.27 1.22
C GLU A 412 24.11 6.44 1.30
N LEU A 413 22.98 6.24 2.00
CA LEU A 413 21.99 7.28 2.28
C LEU A 413 22.31 8.04 3.58
N PRO A 414 21.90 9.31 3.67
CA PRO A 414 21.37 10.16 2.61
C PRO A 414 22.44 10.55 1.59
N ILE A 415 22.02 10.90 0.37
CA ILE A 415 22.90 11.38 -0.71
C ILE A 415 23.10 12.88 -0.51
N THR A 416 24.02 13.25 0.37
CA THR A 416 24.26 14.65 0.69
C THR A 416 25.06 15.36 -0.42
N PRO A 417 24.98 16.70 -0.50
CA PRO A 417 25.79 17.48 -1.45
C PRO A 417 27.28 17.15 -1.41
N GLU A 418 27.83 16.95 -0.20
CA GLU A 418 29.25 16.60 -0.02
C GLU A 418 29.60 15.24 -0.65
N LYS A 419 28.69 14.24 -0.54
CA LYS A 419 28.88 12.95 -1.17
C LYS A 419 28.84 13.05 -2.69
N VAL A 420 27.94 13.88 -3.23
CA VAL A 420 27.86 14.13 -4.68
C VAL A 420 29.12 14.81 -5.18
N LEU A 421 29.58 15.88 -4.54
CA LEU A 421 30.82 16.59 -4.91
C LEU A 421 32.03 15.65 -4.90
N LYS A 422 32.21 14.90 -3.82
CA LYS A 422 33.29 13.93 -3.72
C LYS A 422 33.27 12.91 -4.84
N GLY A 423 32.06 12.41 -5.16
CA GLY A 423 31.87 11.45 -6.26
C GLY A 423 32.19 12.04 -7.63
N LEU A 424 31.86 13.32 -7.86
CA LEU A 424 32.21 14.03 -9.09
C LEU A 424 33.72 14.24 -9.24
N GLU A 425 34.42 14.67 -8.17
CA GLU A 425 35.87 14.84 -8.13
C GLU A 425 36.61 13.51 -8.40
N GLU A 426 36.12 12.39 -7.85
CA GLU A 426 36.72 11.08 -8.07
C GLU A 426 36.58 10.61 -9.53
N GLN A 427 35.54 11.05 -10.24
CA GLN A 427 35.36 10.75 -11.65
C GLN A 427 36.22 11.59 -12.59
N GLU A 428 36.47 12.85 -12.21
CA GLU A 428 37.35 13.75 -12.99
C GLU A 428 38.81 13.32 -12.94
N LYS A 429 39.18 12.51 -11.93
CA LYS A 429 40.54 11.96 -11.75
C LYS A 429 40.78 10.64 -12.49
N LYS A 430 39.70 10.01 -13.01
CA LYS A 430 39.73 8.75 -13.80
C LYS A 430 39.74 9.06 -15.28
#